data_3ae511bcc55f8a6405c112f8f904d3aa
#
_entry.id   3ae511bcc55f8a6405c112f8f904d3aa
#
_cell.length_a   1.000
_cell.length_b   1.000
_cell.length_c   1.000
_cell.angle_alpha   90.00
_cell.angle_beta   90.00
_cell.angle_gamma   90.00
#
_symmetry.space_group_name_H-M   'P 1'
#
loop_
_entity.id
_entity.type
_entity.pdbx_description
1 polymer ?
#
loop_
_entity_poly.entity_id
_entity_poly.type
_entity_poly.pdbx_seq_one_letter_code
_entity_poly.pdbx_strand_id
1 'polypeptide(L)'
;MSVLSLNNVKKSYKLGDGSEFPVLNGINVSFDKGELVSIIGESGSGKSTLMNIIGGVLERDSGKGAIYIDGEKVDFHIPTDAVKAGIGFVHQELSMFTHLSVAYNIFADRLPMTKYKMIDKKKLNEDAKALLKNFSLTVEPETKVGDLSIGSQQMIEIVRAISQKAKLIIFDEPTSSLSEGEVEMLFKIINELKSRGISIIYITHKMSEIFQICDSVSVLRDGHMIATFEKNQVTMEQIVNNMVGREISAYYPDKSSGIDGELMRVENLRMTNKSIPISFDLRKKEILGFYGLIGAGRSEMLRAMCGIDPRFSGDVWLEGQKTTIRSYQDALKYGISYLTEDRKKTGIFPSLSVCKNIYVSNMCKQRGFWLKQSDEDVKAKEAVKVHNVKTSSIDAPISSLSGGNQQKVLVARCMRVNPKVLILDEPTRGIDVNAKAEIHKKVRALAEQGIGIIIVSSEMPEIMGLCDRIVMMKDGEVRGVLTDEEIEEHNIIQYATGTNKV
;
A
#
# COMPACT_ATOMS: atom_id res chain seq x y z
N MET A 1 -0.28 9.65 32.59
CA MET A 1 -1.15 10.85 32.38
C MET A 1 -1.40 10.98 30.88
N SER A 2 -2.67 11.00 30.48
CA SER A 2 -3.00 11.03 29.04
C SER A 2 -2.70 12.39 28.43
N VAL A 3 -2.12 12.38 27.24
CA VAL A 3 -1.92 13.56 26.39
C VAL A 3 -3.19 13.89 25.61
N LEU A 4 -3.92 12.88 25.16
CA LEU A 4 -5.17 13.00 24.43
C LEU A 4 -6.18 12.00 25.00
N SER A 5 -7.40 12.45 25.25
CA SER A 5 -8.52 11.57 25.58
C SER A 5 -9.75 11.94 24.78
N LEU A 6 -10.42 10.94 24.27
CA LEU A 6 -11.66 11.04 23.52
C LEU A 6 -12.76 10.36 24.32
N ASN A 7 -13.84 11.07 24.61
CA ASN A 7 -14.97 10.56 25.34
C ASN A 7 -16.23 10.64 24.49
N ASN A 8 -16.77 9.48 24.10
CA ASN A 8 -18.02 9.32 23.35
C ASN A 8 -18.09 10.18 22.08
N VAL A 9 -16.96 10.30 21.35
CA VAL A 9 -16.89 11.09 20.11
C VAL A 9 -17.68 10.42 19.01
N LYS A 10 -18.61 11.16 18.40
CA LYS A 10 -19.50 10.70 17.31
C LYS A 10 -19.38 11.57 16.09
N LYS A 11 -19.61 10.95 14.92
CA LYS A 11 -19.69 11.64 13.65
C LYS A 11 -20.63 10.93 12.70
N SER A 12 -21.58 11.68 12.15
CA SER A 12 -22.50 11.23 11.11
C SER A 12 -22.43 12.16 9.91
N TYR A 13 -22.71 11.64 8.71
CA TYR A 13 -22.86 12.41 7.48
C TYR A 13 -24.31 12.33 7.02
N LYS A 14 -24.84 13.45 6.53
CA LYS A 14 -26.16 13.49 5.89
C LYS A 14 -26.06 12.99 4.45
N LEU A 15 -26.88 12.03 4.11
CA LEU A 15 -27.05 11.55 2.74
C LEU A 15 -27.99 12.45 1.96
N GLY A 16 -27.95 12.35 0.61
CA GLY A 16 -28.79 13.18 -0.27
C GLY A 16 -30.31 12.99 -0.10
N ASP A 17 -30.74 11.89 0.54
CA ASP A 17 -32.13 11.58 0.91
C ASP A 17 -32.52 12.12 2.30
N GLY A 18 -31.61 12.81 2.99
CA GLY A 18 -31.81 13.33 4.34
C GLY A 18 -31.55 12.35 5.46
N SER A 19 -31.25 11.08 5.17
CA SER A 19 -30.84 10.11 6.20
C SER A 19 -29.44 10.39 6.72
N GLU A 20 -29.15 9.99 7.99
CA GLU A 20 -27.83 10.12 8.58
C GLU A 20 -27.07 8.79 8.46
N PHE A 21 -25.85 8.87 7.98
CA PHE A 21 -24.91 7.74 7.93
C PHE A 21 -23.86 7.89 9.04
N PRO A 22 -23.94 7.11 10.14
CA PRO A 22 -22.99 7.20 11.24
C PRO A 22 -21.66 6.58 10.82
N VAL A 23 -20.55 7.31 11.06
CA VAL A 23 -19.18 6.87 10.76
C VAL A 23 -18.38 6.64 12.03
N LEU A 24 -18.61 7.44 13.08
CA LEU A 24 -18.05 7.21 14.42
C LEU A 24 -19.19 7.07 15.44
N ASN A 25 -19.16 5.97 16.19
CA ASN A 25 -20.24 5.51 17.04
C ASN A 25 -19.93 5.61 18.54
N GLY A 26 -19.32 6.73 18.97
CA GLY A 26 -19.00 6.93 20.38
C GLY A 26 -17.63 6.40 20.75
N ILE A 27 -16.60 6.94 20.13
CA ILE A 27 -15.21 6.58 20.37
C ILE A 27 -14.79 7.00 21.77
N ASN A 28 -14.27 6.05 22.53
CA ASN A 28 -13.65 6.24 23.82
C ASN A 28 -12.23 5.66 23.76
N VAL A 29 -11.22 6.51 23.86
CA VAL A 29 -9.80 6.12 23.84
C VAL A 29 -8.96 7.17 24.54
N SER A 30 -7.86 6.76 25.14
CA SER A 30 -6.91 7.63 25.82
C SER A 30 -5.49 7.23 25.41
N PHE A 31 -4.64 8.21 25.15
CA PHE A 31 -3.24 8.05 24.76
C PHE A 31 -2.34 8.69 25.82
N ASP A 32 -1.36 7.94 26.31
CA ASP A 32 -0.45 8.42 27.32
C ASP A 32 0.72 9.24 26.76
N LYS A 33 1.34 10.06 27.62
CA LYS A 33 2.49 10.90 27.23
C LYS A 33 3.68 10.02 26.86
N GLY A 34 4.28 10.32 25.71
CA GLY A 34 5.45 9.59 25.20
C GLY A 34 5.14 8.19 24.67
N GLU A 35 3.87 7.82 24.55
CA GLU A 35 3.44 6.56 23.96
C GLU A 35 3.34 6.66 22.44
N LEU A 36 3.72 5.57 21.75
CA LEU A 36 3.50 5.39 20.33
C LEU A 36 2.41 4.35 20.11
N VAL A 37 1.23 4.81 19.76
CA VAL A 37 0.06 3.97 19.54
C VAL A 37 -0.25 3.86 18.07
N SER A 38 -0.42 2.64 17.56
CA SER A 38 -0.98 2.45 16.23
C SER A 38 -2.50 2.41 16.29
N ILE A 39 -3.17 3.09 15.36
CA ILE A 39 -4.60 2.92 15.12
C ILE A 39 -4.79 2.21 13.79
N ILE A 40 -5.36 1.02 13.86
CA ILE A 40 -5.60 0.16 12.72
C ILE A 40 -7.08 -0.14 12.54
N GLY A 41 -7.46 -0.56 11.35
CA GLY A 41 -8.84 -0.91 11.01
C GLY A 41 -8.98 -1.02 9.50
N GLU A 42 -10.11 -1.54 9.04
CA GLU A 42 -10.41 -1.66 7.63
C GLU A 42 -10.61 -0.30 6.95
N SER A 43 -10.61 -0.30 5.60
CA SER A 43 -11.07 0.86 4.85
C SER A 43 -12.55 1.13 5.18
N GLY A 44 -12.88 2.39 5.52
CA GLY A 44 -14.21 2.75 5.96
C GLY A 44 -14.49 2.54 7.46
N SER A 45 -13.53 2.05 8.26
CA SER A 45 -13.71 1.89 9.72
C SER A 45 -13.85 3.20 10.50
N GLY A 46 -13.56 4.35 9.86
CA GLY A 46 -13.64 5.68 10.47
C GLY A 46 -12.31 6.29 10.89
N LYS A 47 -11.15 5.64 10.62
CA LYS A 47 -9.80 6.15 11.00
C LYS A 47 -9.55 7.58 10.53
N SER A 48 -9.66 7.81 9.22
CA SER A 48 -9.40 9.14 8.64
C SER A 48 -10.40 10.19 9.17
N THR A 49 -11.67 9.81 9.41
CA THR A 49 -12.66 10.68 10.03
C THR A 49 -12.25 11.05 11.45
N LEU A 50 -11.80 10.06 12.25
CA LEU A 50 -11.33 10.29 13.61
C LEU A 50 -10.11 11.21 13.63
N MET A 51 -9.14 10.97 12.75
CA MET A 51 -7.94 11.82 12.64
C MET A 51 -8.27 13.24 12.20
N ASN A 52 -9.17 13.41 11.24
CA ASN A 52 -9.61 14.72 10.79
C ASN A 52 -10.34 15.50 11.91
N ILE A 53 -11.04 14.82 12.81
CA ILE A 53 -11.64 15.46 14.00
C ILE A 53 -10.56 15.89 14.98
N ILE A 54 -9.58 15.04 15.28
CA ILE A 54 -8.47 15.36 16.17
C ILE A 54 -7.58 16.48 15.58
N GLY A 55 -7.41 16.47 14.25
CA GLY A 55 -6.66 17.51 13.52
C GLY A 55 -7.43 18.81 13.27
N GLY A 56 -8.70 18.91 13.69
CA GLY A 56 -9.54 20.12 13.49
C GLY A 56 -9.97 20.37 12.04
N VAL A 57 -9.84 19.37 11.17
CA VAL A 57 -10.30 19.43 9.76
C VAL A 57 -11.81 19.18 9.68
N LEU A 58 -12.33 18.33 10.57
CA LEU A 58 -13.75 18.01 10.67
C LEU A 58 -14.24 18.27 12.09
N GLU A 59 -15.43 18.83 12.21
CA GLU A 59 -16.11 18.94 13.50
C GLU A 59 -16.80 17.61 13.84
N ARG A 60 -16.74 17.22 15.12
CA ARG A 60 -17.57 16.15 15.66
C ARG A 60 -19.05 16.57 15.67
N ASP A 61 -19.95 15.62 15.81
CA ASP A 61 -21.37 15.94 15.96
C ASP A 61 -21.62 16.79 17.21
N SER A 62 -22.34 17.90 17.05
CA SER A 62 -22.62 18.86 18.13
C SER A 62 -23.32 18.20 19.32
N GLY A 63 -22.88 18.54 20.54
CA GLY A 63 -23.48 18.02 21.78
C GLY A 63 -23.14 16.56 22.10
N LYS A 64 -22.33 15.86 21.30
CA LYS A 64 -22.01 14.44 21.50
C LYS A 64 -20.49 14.24 21.66
N GLY A 65 -20.08 13.87 22.87
CA GLY A 65 -18.71 13.57 23.22
C GLY A 65 -17.84 14.81 23.53
N ALA A 66 -16.58 14.55 23.91
CA ALA A 66 -15.61 15.57 24.24
C ALA A 66 -14.18 15.09 23.88
N ILE A 67 -13.31 16.06 23.57
CA ILE A 67 -11.87 15.87 23.35
C ILE A 67 -11.15 16.58 24.49
N TYR A 68 -10.14 15.94 25.04
CA TYR A 68 -9.29 16.50 26.10
C TYR A 68 -7.83 16.42 25.68
N ILE A 69 -7.11 17.52 25.84
CA ILE A 69 -5.63 17.58 25.70
C ILE A 69 -5.05 17.94 27.06
N ASP A 70 -4.11 17.13 27.54
CA ASP A 70 -3.52 17.30 28.89
C ASP A 70 -4.59 17.43 30.01
N GLY A 71 -5.77 16.84 29.84
CA GLY A 71 -6.89 16.91 30.78
C GLY A 71 -7.82 18.12 30.58
N GLU A 72 -7.49 19.07 29.75
CA GLU A 72 -8.33 20.23 29.44
C GLU A 72 -9.24 19.94 28.25
N LYS A 73 -10.52 20.24 28.38
CA LYS A 73 -11.49 20.06 27.30
C LYS A 73 -11.23 21.08 26.20
N VAL A 74 -11.15 20.57 24.96
CA VAL A 74 -10.92 21.36 23.74
C VAL A 74 -12.03 21.12 22.71
N ASP A 75 -12.30 22.15 21.94
CA ASP A 75 -13.16 22.09 20.76
C ASP A 75 -12.39 22.68 19.58
N PHE A 76 -12.21 21.89 18.52
CA PHE A 76 -11.51 22.30 17.30
C PHE A 76 -12.51 22.61 16.22
N HIS A 77 -12.43 23.83 15.65
CA HIS A 77 -13.25 24.29 14.54
C HIS A 77 -12.44 24.42 13.24
N ILE A 78 -11.15 24.67 13.39
CA ILE A 78 -10.19 24.82 12.27
C ILE A 78 -8.86 24.12 12.64
N PRO A 79 -8.06 23.71 11.64
CA PRO A 79 -6.79 23.01 11.90
C PRO A 79 -5.81 23.80 12.77
N THR A 80 -5.84 25.13 12.70
CA THR A 80 -4.97 25.97 13.55
C THR A 80 -5.26 25.85 15.05
N ASP A 81 -6.46 25.43 15.44
CA ASP A 81 -6.80 25.21 16.86
C ASP A 81 -6.10 23.97 17.36
N ALA A 82 -6.06 22.88 16.58
CA ALA A 82 -5.32 21.67 16.89
C ALA A 82 -3.81 21.93 17.00
N VAL A 83 -3.25 22.71 16.06
CA VAL A 83 -1.83 23.11 16.11
C VAL A 83 -1.51 23.92 17.37
N LYS A 84 -2.35 24.87 17.76
CA LYS A 84 -2.19 25.64 19.01
C LYS A 84 -2.28 24.77 20.27
N ALA A 85 -3.10 23.71 20.23
CA ALA A 85 -3.18 22.73 21.31
C ALA A 85 -1.96 21.80 21.37
N GLY A 86 -1.05 21.86 20.39
CA GLY A 86 0.17 21.06 20.31
C GLY A 86 0.00 19.75 19.53
N ILE A 87 -0.92 19.68 18.58
CA ILE A 87 -1.08 18.54 17.69
C ILE A 87 -0.42 18.84 16.34
N GLY A 88 0.55 18.01 15.96
CA GLY A 88 1.13 17.98 14.61
C GLY A 88 0.48 16.91 13.77
N PHE A 89 0.36 17.15 12.45
CA PHE A 89 -0.26 16.18 11.53
C PHE A 89 0.62 15.99 10.29
N VAL A 90 0.88 14.74 9.94
CA VAL A 90 1.52 14.31 8.69
C VAL A 90 0.47 13.54 7.91
N HIS A 91 0.03 14.10 6.79
CA HIS A 91 -1.06 13.56 5.97
C HIS A 91 -0.58 12.45 5.04
N GLN A 92 -1.51 11.58 4.61
CA GLN A 92 -1.27 10.55 3.61
C GLN A 92 -0.95 11.15 2.22
N GLU A 93 -1.65 12.23 1.84
CA GLU A 93 -1.36 12.98 0.62
C GLU A 93 -0.50 14.20 0.95
N LEU A 94 0.56 14.40 0.16
CA LEU A 94 1.49 15.50 0.36
C LEU A 94 0.79 16.87 0.26
N SER A 95 0.82 17.62 1.34
CA SER A 95 0.23 18.97 1.43
C SER A 95 1.30 20.06 1.30
N MET A 96 2.08 20.01 0.21
CA MET A 96 3.22 20.88 -0.02
C MET A 96 3.02 21.86 -1.18
N PHE A 97 3.55 23.06 -1.04
CA PHE A 97 3.60 24.07 -2.11
C PHE A 97 4.79 23.75 -3.02
N THR A 98 4.58 22.97 -4.07
CA THR A 98 5.65 22.45 -4.94
C THR A 98 6.47 23.53 -5.64
N HIS A 99 5.90 24.70 -5.89
CA HIS A 99 6.57 25.85 -6.52
C HIS A 99 7.39 26.70 -5.54
N LEU A 100 7.24 26.48 -4.23
CA LEU A 100 8.01 27.18 -3.18
C LEU A 100 9.21 26.34 -2.75
N SER A 101 10.19 27.03 -2.10
CA SER A 101 11.37 26.35 -1.57
C SER A 101 11.05 25.52 -0.33
N VAL A 102 11.96 24.61 0.04
CA VAL A 102 11.93 23.80 1.25
C VAL A 102 11.76 24.67 2.49
N ALA A 103 12.54 25.76 2.61
CA ALA A 103 12.45 26.67 3.74
C ALA A 103 11.06 27.31 3.87
N TYR A 104 10.46 27.75 2.76
CA TYR A 104 9.11 28.29 2.77
C TYR A 104 8.05 27.26 3.15
N ASN A 105 8.21 26.02 2.72
CA ASN A 105 7.29 24.94 3.09
C ASN A 105 7.37 24.58 4.58
N ILE A 106 8.58 24.48 5.16
CA ILE A 106 8.77 24.17 6.59
C ILE A 106 8.16 25.24 7.48
N PHE A 107 8.29 26.52 7.10
CA PHE A 107 7.86 27.66 7.91
C PHE A 107 6.62 28.39 7.36
N ALA A 108 5.80 27.74 6.53
CA ALA A 108 4.68 28.38 5.84
C ALA A 108 3.69 29.11 6.78
N ASP A 109 3.52 28.59 7.99
CA ASP A 109 2.61 29.11 9.04
C ASP A 109 3.29 30.13 9.99
N ARG A 110 4.64 30.29 9.94
CA ARG A 110 5.42 31.09 10.89
C ARG A 110 6.66 31.70 10.27
N LEU A 111 6.53 32.34 9.13
CA LEU A 111 7.63 32.98 8.44
C LEU A 111 8.31 34.04 9.32
N PRO A 112 9.66 34.01 9.45
CA PRO A 112 10.37 35.02 10.19
C PRO A 112 10.25 36.39 9.51
N MET A 113 9.91 37.42 10.30
CA MET A 113 9.67 38.78 9.79
C MET A 113 10.74 39.74 10.30
N THR A 114 11.15 40.62 9.42
CA THR A 114 12.02 41.78 9.78
C THR A 114 11.22 42.83 10.55
N LYS A 115 11.90 43.85 11.11
CA LYS A 115 11.27 45.00 11.76
C LYS A 115 10.31 45.77 10.85
N TYR A 116 10.49 45.66 9.53
CA TYR A 116 9.67 46.31 8.51
C TYR A 116 8.51 45.42 7.98
N LYS A 117 8.18 44.35 8.69
CA LYS A 117 7.13 43.38 8.31
C LYS A 117 7.38 42.71 6.95
N MET A 118 8.63 42.62 6.51
CA MET A 118 9.04 41.81 5.35
C MET A 118 9.60 40.47 5.81
N ILE A 119 9.52 39.47 4.95
CA ILE A 119 10.08 38.15 5.26
C ILE A 119 11.60 38.23 5.35
N ASP A 120 12.17 37.80 6.47
CA ASP A 120 13.62 37.65 6.67
C ASP A 120 14.11 36.36 6.01
N LYS A 121 14.43 36.45 4.72
CA LYS A 121 14.88 35.28 3.93
C LYS A 121 16.17 34.67 4.47
N LYS A 122 17.09 35.49 5.03
CA LYS A 122 18.36 34.99 5.58
C LYS A 122 18.08 34.10 6.77
N LYS A 123 17.32 34.61 7.73
CA LYS A 123 16.91 33.87 8.92
C LYS A 123 16.10 32.65 8.58
N LEU A 124 15.18 32.75 7.61
CA LEU A 124 14.37 31.64 7.12
C LEU A 124 15.25 30.47 6.64
N ASN A 125 16.26 30.76 5.81
CA ASN A 125 17.15 29.72 5.28
C ASN A 125 18.12 29.17 6.35
N GLU A 126 18.59 30.01 7.27
CA GLU A 126 19.43 29.56 8.39
C GLU A 126 18.66 28.63 9.33
N ASP A 127 17.44 28.99 9.71
CA ASP A 127 16.57 28.17 10.58
C ASP A 127 16.19 26.84 9.87
N ALA A 128 15.89 26.89 8.58
CA ALA A 128 15.59 25.69 7.79
C ALA A 128 16.83 24.76 7.70
N LYS A 129 18.01 25.32 7.44
CA LYS A 129 19.26 24.55 7.36
C LYS A 129 19.59 23.85 8.68
N ALA A 130 19.37 24.54 9.81
CA ALA A 130 19.55 23.95 11.12
C ALA A 130 18.59 22.77 11.37
N LEU A 131 17.31 22.91 11.00
CA LEU A 131 16.33 21.83 11.12
C LEU A 131 16.69 20.65 10.23
N LEU A 132 16.97 20.87 8.95
CA LEU A 132 17.34 19.81 8.00
C LEU A 132 18.55 19.02 8.48
N LYS A 133 19.56 19.72 9.01
CA LYS A 133 20.76 19.09 9.59
C LYS A 133 20.43 18.20 10.79
N ASN A 134 19.52 18.64 11.67
CA ASN A 134 19.10 17.85 12.84
C ASN A 134 18.47 16.52 12.45
N PHE A 135 17.83 16.45 11.27
CA PHE A 135 17.22 15.24 10.74
C PHE A 135 18.07 14.54 9.67
N SER A 136 19.36 14.89 9.56
CA SER A 136 20.32 14.32 8.59
C SER A 136 19.85 14.39 7.13
N LEU A 137 19.04 15.40 6.79
CA LEU A 137 18.59 15.64 5.42
C LEU A 137 19.59 16.53 4.68
N THR A 138 20.03 16.07 3.51
CA THR A 138 21.06 16.75 2.68
C THR A 138 20.46 17.68 1.63
N VAL A 139 19.25 18.16 1.86
CA VAL A 139 18.53 19.06 0.95
C VAL A 139 18.84 20.51 1.29
N GLU A 140 19.13 21.34 0.28
CA GLU A 140 19.36 22.78 0.50
C GLU A 140 18.03 23.51 0.71
N PRO A 141 17.96 24.49 1.66
CA PRO A 141 16.73 25.20 2.02
C PRO A 141 16.05 25.94 0.84
N GLU A 142 16.83 26.34 -0.16
CA GLU A 142 16.38 27.11 -1.31
C GLU A 142 15.83 26.23 -2.46
N THR A 143 16.05 24.90 -2.39
CA THR A 143 15.56 23.96 -3.39
C THR A 143 14.03 24.01 -3.45
N LYS A 144 13.44 24.03 -4.64
CA LYS A 144 11.99 23.91 -4.80
C LYS A 144 11.54 22.51 -4.43
N VAL A 145 10.45 22.42 -3.69
CA VAL A 145 9.91 21.11 -3.26
C VAL A 145 9.52 20.26 -4.46
N GLY A 146 9.01 20.86 -5.54
CA GLY A 146 8.65 20.13 -6.77
C GLY A 146 9.83 19.45 -7.50
N ASP A 147 11.06 19.86 -7.24
CA ASP A 147 12.27 19.29 -7.84
C ASP A 147 12.80 18.07 -7.04
N LEU A 148 12.21 17.80 -5.87
CA LEU A 148 12.59 16.68 -4.99
C LEU A 148 11.84 15.40 -5.35
N SER A 149 12.45 14.25 -5.00
CA SER A 149 11.74 12.96 -5.02
C SER A 149 10.53 12.99 -4.07
N ILE A 150 9.53 12.15 -4.35
CA ILE A 150 8.34 12.05 -3.50
C ILE A 150 8.71 11.69 -2.06
N GLY A 151 9.68 10.79 -1.86
CA GLY A 151 10.17 10.43 -0.54
C GLY A 151 10.83 11.62 0.17
N SER A 152 11.65 12.42 -0.52
CA SER A 152 12.24 13.63 0.06
C SER A 152 11.15 14.67 0.40
N GLN A 153 10.12 14.83 -0.42
CA GLN A 153 8.99 15.71 -0.10
C GLN A 153 8.27 15.24 1.18
N GLN A 154 8.04 13.94 1.33
CA GLN A 154 7.45 13.36 2.54
C GLN A 154 8.30 13.65 3.78
N MET A 155 9.62 13.50 3.67
CA MET A 155 10.53 13.82 4.77
C MET A 155 10.49 15.32 5.15
N ILE A 156 10.34 16.23 4.19
CA ILE A 156 10.18 17.68 4.48
C ILE A 156 8.85 17.95 5.20
N GLU A 157 7.76 17.28 4.83
CA GLU A 157 6.47 17.39 5.52
C GLU A 157 6.57 16.93 6.97
N ILE A 158 7.27 15.83 7.22
CA ILE A 158 7.55 15.31 8.57
C ILE A 158 8.35 16.35 9.38
N VAL A 159 9.41 16.90 8.81
CA VAL A 159 10.21 17.98 9.46
C VAL A 159 9.35 19.19 9.78
N ARG A 160 8.46 19.60 8.87
CA ARG A 160 7.49 20.68 9.10
C ARG A 160 6.62 20.40 10.32
N ALA A 161 5.99 19.22 10.40
CA ALA A 161 5.13 18.85 11.52
C ALA A 161 5.88 18.82 12.86
N ILE A 162 7.09 18.27 12.89
CA ILE A 162 7.92 18.19 14.08
C ILE A 162 8.36 19.59 14.55
N SER A 163 8.66 20.49 13.62
CA SER A 163 9.15 21.85 13.92
C SER A 163 8.11 22.74 14.61
N GLN A 164 6.85 22.32 14.70
CA GLN A 164 5.74 23.05 15.36
C GLN A 164 5.70 22.87 16.88
N LYS A 165 6.70 22.22 17.50
CA LYS A 165 6.76 21.94 18.96
C LYS A 165 5.51 21.15 19.44
N ALA A 166 5.08 20.18 18.66
CA ALA A 166 3.95 19.35 18.98
C ALA A 166 4.19 18.50 20.23
N LYS A 167 3.13 18.28 21.03
CA LYS A 167 3.08 17.31 22.14
C LYS A 167 2.63 15.94 21.65
N LEU A 168 1.83 15.94 20.60
CA LEU A 168 1.29 14.78 19.92
C LEU A 168 1.47 14.95 18.41
N ILE A 169 2.00 13.93 17.74
CA ILE A 169 2.12 13.93 16.28
C ILE A 169 1.32 12.74 15.72
N ILE A 170 0.49 13.02 14.73
CA ILE A 170 -0.28 12.02 14.02
C ILE A 170 0.38 11.76 12.67
N PHE A 171 0.73 10.51 12.39
CA PHE A 171 1.24 10.05 11.12
C PHE A 171 0.17 9.20 10.43
N ASP A 172 -0.31 9.66 9.27
CA ASP A 172 -1.30 8.93 8.48
C ASP A 172 -0.63 8.30 7.25
N GLU A 173 -0.36 6.99 7.32
CA GLU A 173 0.34 6.18 6.30
C GLU A 173 1.65 6.81 5.77
N PRO A 174 2.58 7.22 6.65
CA PRO A 174 3.72 8.05 6.25
C PRO A 174 4.75 7.30 5.37
N THR A 175 4.68 5.98 5.28
CA THR A 175 5.64 5.14 4.54
C THR A 175 5.15 4.72 3.16
N SER A 176 3.97 5.16 2.74
CA SER A 176 3.35 4.72 1.47
C SER A 176 4.16 5.07 0.22
N SER A 177 4.99 6.11 0.29
CA SER A 177 5.82 6.63 -0.81
C SER A 177 7.33 6.59 -0.52
N LEU A 178 7.75 6.01 0.61
CA LEU A 178 9.14 5.96 1.03
C LEU A 178 9.84 4.68 0.57
N SER A 179 11.11 4.79 0.22
CA SER A 179 12.03 3.67 0.09
C SER A 179 12.39 3.06 1.45
N GLU A 180 12.91 1.83 1.48
CA GLU A 180 13.31 1.15 2.73
C GLU A 180 14.28 1.98 3.57
N GLY A 181 15.30 2.59 2.94
CA GLY A 181 16.25 3.46 3.65
C GLY A 181 15.59 4.70 4.25
N GLU A 182 14.60 5.30 3.56
CA GLU A 182 13.82 6.43 4.06
C GLU A 182 12.88 5.99 5.20
N VAL A 183 12.32 4.78 5.14
CA VAL A 183 11.51 4.20 6.24
C VAL A 183 12.35 3.99 7.49
N GLU A 184 13.55 3.42 7.37
CA GLU A 184 14.46 3.27 8.49
C GLU A 184 14.84 4.62 9.12
N MET A 185 15.07 5.63 8.28
CA MET A 185 15.34 6.99 8.74
C MET A 185 14.14 7.59 9.49
N LEU A 186 12.93 7.42 8.94
CA LEU A 186 11.69 7.84 9.61
C LEU A 186 11.54 7.17 10.97
N PHE A 187 11.80 5.86 11.08
CA PHE A 187 11.70 5.14 12.36
C PHE A 187 12.72 5.62 13.39
N LYS A 188 13.93 5.97 12.97
CA LYS A 188 14.92 6.63 13.86
C LYS A 188 14.40 7.95 14.37
N ILE A 189 13.83 8.79 13.51
CA ILE A 189 13.22 10.08 13.88
C ILE A 189 12.06 9.87 14.86
N ILE A 190 11.17 8.92 14.59
CA ILE A 190 10.03 8.58 15.45
C ILE A 190 10.52 8.17 16.85
N ASN A 191 11.50 7.28 16.94
CA ASN A 191 12.07 6.85 18.21
C ASN A 191 12.75 8.01 18.97
N GLU A 192 13.41 8.92 18.27
CA GLU A 192 13.99 10.12 18.87
C GLU A 192 12.91 11.05 19.44
N LEU A 193 11.82 11.28 18.70
CA LEU A 193 10.68 12.08 19.18
C LEU A 193 10.06 11.48 20.44
N LYS A 194 9.86 10.16 20.43
CA LYS A 194 9.35 9.42 21.58
C LYS A 194 10.28 9.56 22.79
N SER A 195 11.60 9.46 22.61
CA SER A 195 12.58 9.64 23.69
C SER A 195 12.55 11.04 24.29
N ARG A 196 12.09 12.04 23.54
CA ARG A 196 11.87 13.42 23.98
C ARG A 196 10.50 13.62 24.66
N GLY A 197 9.71 12.56 24.83
CA GLY A 197 8.39 12.57 25.47
C GLY A 197 7.25 13.06 24.58
N ILE A 198 7.46 13.09 23.27
CA ILE A 198 6.40 13.39 22.30
C ILE A 198 5.58 12.13 22.07
N SER A 199 4.26 12.24 22.18
CA SER A 199 3.33 11.12 21.92
C SER A 199 3.06 11.00 20.42
N ILE A 200 2.82 9.78 19.95
CA ILE A 200 2.66 9.53 18.51
C ILE A 200 1.46 8.64 18.28
N ILE A 201 0.59 9.06 17.37
CA ILE A 201 -0.43 8.20 16.76
C ILE A 201 0.04 7.83 15.37
N TYR A 202 0.15 6.54 15.10
CA TYR A 202 0.69 6.01 13.86
C TYR A 202 -0.36 5.16 13.15
N ILE A 203 -0.83 5.61 11.99
CA ILE A 203 -1.77 4.88 11.17
C ILE A 203 -1.02 4.20 10.05
N THR A 204 -1.17 2.90 9.96
CA THR A 204 -0.61 2.09 8.89
C THR A 204 -1.48 0.87 8.63
N HIS A 205 -1.37 0.31 7.43
CA HIS A 205 -1.91 -1.00 7.10
C HIS A 205 -0.82 -2.09 7.05
N LYS A 206 0.45 -1.71 7.27
CA LYS A 206 1.60 -2.62 7.27
C LYS A 206 1.86 -3.14 8.69
N MET A 207 1.53 -4.40 8.92
CA MET A 207 1.68 -5.04 10.24
C MET A 207 3.13 -5.05 10.72
N SER A 208 4.10 -5.22 9.81
CA SER A 208 5.54 -5.19 10.14
C SER A 208 5.97 -3.89 10.82
N GLU A 209 5.44 -2.74 10.38
CA GLU A 209 5.75 -1.45 10.97
C GLU A 209 5.25 -1.36 12.41
N ILE A 210 4.03 -1.87 12.66
CA ILE A 210 3.41 -1.87 14.00
C ILE A 210 4.28 -2.63 14.98
N PHE A 211 4.66 -3.86 14.63
CA PHE A 211 5.50 -4.68 15.50
C PHE A 211 6.92 -4.15 15.66
N GLN A 212 7.39 -3.32 14.74
CA GLN A 212 8.72 -2.71 14.82
C GLN A 212 8.76 -1.52 15.79
N ILE A 213 7.83 -0.56 15.68
CA ILE A 213 7.95 0.72 16.37
C ILE A 213 6.91 1.03 17.45
N CYS A 214 5.69 0.43 17.38
CA CYS A 214 4.60 0.80 18.30
C CYS A 214 4.76 0.17 19.70
N ASP A 215 4.17 0.80 20.69
CA ASP A 215 4.03 0.26 22.05
C ASP A 215 2.72 -0.50 22.20
N SER A 216 1.65 0.07 21.65
CA SER A 216 0.30 -0.49 21.69
C SER A 216 -0.42 -0.33 20.36
N VAL A 217 -1.47 -1.12 20.18
CA VAL A 217 -2.27 -1.18 18.96
C VAL A 217 -3.74 -1.07 19.31
N SER A 218 -4.42 -0.08 18.76
CA SER A 218 -5.86 0.13 18.93
C SER A 218 -6.60 -0.24 17.64
N VAL A 219 -7.59 -1.11 17.72
CA VAL A 219 -8.38 -1.59 16.59
C VAL A 219 -9.68 -0.81 16.49
N LEU A 220 -9.88 -0.13 15.36
CA LEU A 220 -11.11 0.58 15.01
C LEU A 220 -11.86 -0.20 13.91
N ARG A 221 -13.14 -0.52 14.18
CA ARG A 221 -14.01 -1.23 13.23
C ARG A 221 -15.43 -0.68 13.29
N ASP A 222 -16.04 -0.43 12.13
CA ASP A 222 -17.42 0.06 11.98
C ASP A 222 -17.72 1.27 12.87
N GLY A 223 -16.76 2.18 13.02
CA GLY A 223 -16.88 3.37 13.87
C GLY A 223 -16.80 3.12 15.37
N HIS A 224 -16.37 1.95 15.81
CA HIS A 224 -16.18 1.58 17.22
C HIS A 224 -14.72 1.23 17.52
N MET A 225 -14.22 1.67 18.67
CA MET A 225 -12.96 1.16 19.21
C MET A 225 -13.22 -0.23 19.80
N ILE A 226 -12.67 -1.27 19.17
CA ILE A 226 -12.95 -2.67 19.51
C ILE A 226 -12.06 -3.15 20.66
N ALA A 227 -10.75 -2.90 20.54
CA ALA A 227 -9.76 -3.31 21.53
C ALA A 227 -8.49 -2.48 21.41
N THR A 228 -7.74 -2.40 22.50
CA THR A 228 -6.37 -1.89 22.53
C THR A 228 -5.48 -2.97 23.14
N PHE A 229 -4.37 -3.26 22.50
CA PHE A 229 -3.43 -4.30 22.90
C PHE A 229 -2.03 -3.72 23.08
N GLU A 230 -1.34 -4.17 24.12
CA GLU A 230 0.10 -4.00 24.21
C GLU A 230 0.79 -4.84 23.13
N LYS A 231 1.76 -4.28 22.42
CA LYS A 231 2.47 -4.97 21.31
C LYS A 231 2.96 -6.38 21.67
N ASN A 232 3.53 -6.51 22.86
CA ASN A 232 4.14 -7.77 23.32
C ASN A 232 3.12 -8.85 23.75
N GLN A 233 1.83 -8.51 23.80
CA GLN A 233 0.76 -9.38 24.28
C GLN A 233 -0.22 -9.78 23.17
N VAL A 234 0.04 -9.38 21.94
CA VAL A 234 -0.88 -9.61 20.81
C VAL A 234 -0.15 -10.23 19.63
N THR A 235 -0.81 -11.18 18.98
CA THR A 235 -0.35 -11.75 17.71
C THR A 235 -0.96 -11.02 16.51
N MET A 236 -0.31 -11.11 15.34
CA MET A 236 -0.86 -10.57 14.09
C MET A 236 -2.26 -11.12 13.82
N GLU A 237 -2.47 -12.40 14.04
CA GLU A 237 -3.77 -13.07 13.85
C GLU A 237 -4.87 -12.47 14.74
N GLN A 238 -4.57 -12.23 16.01
CA GLN A 238 -5.51 -11.59 16.93
C GLN A 238 -5.87 -10.17 16.51
N ILE A 239 -4.89 -9.39 16.02
CA ILE A 239 -5.13 -8.05 15.49
C ILE A 239 -6.09 -8.11 14.30
N VAL A 240 -5.79 -8.99 13.32
CA VAL A 240 -6.58 -9.16 12.10
C VAL A 240 -8.00 -9.65 12.42
N ASN A 241 -8.16 -10.62 13.34
CA ASN A 241 -9.47 -11.11 13.79
C ASN A 241 -10.34 -9.99 14.39
N ASN A 242 -9.75 -9.09 15.19
CA ASN A 242 -10.47 -7.95 15.74
C ASN A 242 -10.82 -6.90 14.67
N MET A 243 -9.96 -6.71 13.66
CA MET A 243 -10.25 -5.81 12.55
C MET A 243 -11.44 -6.28 11.72
N VAL A 244 -11.49 -7.58 11.41
CA VAL A 244 -12.48 -8.18 10.49
C VAL A 244 -13.77 -8.60 11.21
N GLY A 245 -13.69 -8.95 12.50
CA GLY A 245 -14.84 -9.35 13.31
C GLY A 245 -15.39 -10.73 13.05
N ARG A 246 -14.64 -11.55 12.33
CA ARG A 246 -14.90 -12.98 12.13
C ARG A 246 -13.61 -13.73 12.42
N GLU A 247 -13.70 -14.95 12.92
CA GLU A 247 -12.56 -15.86 12.85
C GLU A 247 -12.18 -15.98 11.38
N ILE A 248 -11.06 -15.39 11.02
CA ILE A 248 -10.47 -15.67 9.73
C ILE A 248 -9.82 -17.05 9.89
N SER A 249 -10.63 -18.07 9.68
CA SER A 249 -10.10 -19.40 9.38
C SER A 249 -9.26 -19.25 8.12
N ALA A 250 -7.95 -19.22 8.33
CA ALA A 250 -6.89 -18.99 7.36
C ALA A 250 -7.01 -17.67 6.55
N TYR A 251 -6.25 -16.66 6.96
CA TYR A 251 -5.99 -15.45 6.14
C TYR A 251 -5.37 -15.82 4.78
N TYR A 252 -4.61 -16.90 4.77
CA TYR A 252 -4.12 -17.55 3.58
C TYR A 252 -4.85 -18.88 3.37
N PRO A 253 -5.31 -19.17 2.14
CA PRO A 253 -5.90 -20.47 1.81
C PRO A 253 -4.84 -21.58 1.88
N ASP A 254 -5.28 -22.79 2.14
CA ASP A 254 -4.40 -23.97 2.14
C ASP A 254 -3.64 -24.10 0.82
N LYS A 255 -2.40 -24.58 0.90
CA LYS A 255 -1.57 -24.85 -0.28
C LYS A 255 -2.18 -25.97 -1.13
N SER A 256 -1.89 -25.97 -2.44
CA SER A 256 -2.45 -26.95 -3.36
C SER A 256 -1.89 -28.35 -3.08
N SER A 257 -2.78 -29.34 -2.96
CA SER A 257 -2.38 -30.76 -2.85
C SER A 257 -2.22 -31.46 -4.20
N GLY A 258 -2.50 -30.79 -5.31
CA GLY A 258 -2.59 -31.40 -6.63
C GLY A 258 -1.77 -30.71 -7.70
N ILE A 259 -0.57 -30.22 -7.36
CA ILE A 259 0.38 -29.62 -8.33
C ILE A 259 0.80 -30.71 -9.32
N ASP A 260 0.64 -30.43 -10.62
CA ASP A 260 0.83 -31.41 -11.70
C ASP A 260 1.77 -30.82 -12.76
N GLY A 261 2.52 -31.66 -13.44
CA GLY A 261 3.33 -31.44 -14.62
C GLY A 261 3.81 -30.01 -14.98
N GLU A 262 4.89 -29.89 -15.71
CA GLU A 262 5.39 -28.59 -16.19
C GLU A 262 4.36 -27.90 -17.11
N LEU A 263 3.97 -26.67 -16.75
CA LEU A 263 3.14 -25.82 -17.58
C LEU A 263 3.95 -24.86 -18.41
N MET A 264 4.93 -24.19 -17.78
CA MET A 264 5.79 -23.20 -18.42
C MET A 264 7.22 -23.40 -17.95
N ARG A 265 8.17 -23.17 -18.85
CA ARG A 265 9.60 -23.17 -18.56
C ARG A 265 10.26 -21.99 -19.23
N VAL A 266 11.08 -21.29 -18.48
CA VAL A 266 11.92 -20.18 -18.94
C VAL A 266 13.37 -20.60 -18.89
N GLU A 267 14.08 -20.44 -20.00
CA GLU A 267 15.47 -20.86 -20.12
C GLU A 267 16.36 -19.68 -20.54
N ASN A 268 17.40 -19.44 -19.77
CA ASN A 268 18.48 -18.50 -20.07
C ASN A 268 17.98 -17.08 -20.41
N LEU A 269 16.94 -16.61 -19.73
CA LEU A 269 16.40 -15.27 -19.93
C LEU A 269 17.41 -14.21 -19.47
N ARG A 270 17.75 -13.29 -20.35
CA ARG A 270 18.63 -12.15 -20.08
C ARG A 270 17.93 -10.86 -20.48
N MET A 271 17.90 -9.89 -19.59
CA MET A 271 17.35 -8.56 -19.84
C MET A 271 18.33 -7.71 -20.68
N THR A 272 19.63 -7.86 -20.41
CA THR A 272 20.71 -7.20 -21.15
C THR A 272 21.81 -8.21 -21.48
N ASN A 273 22.78 -7.83 -22.33
CA ASN A 273 23.94 -8.68 -22.65
C ASN A 273 24.85 -8.96 -21.43
N LYS A 274 24.77 -8.14 -20.38
CA LYS A 274 25.55 -8.25 -19.14
C LYS A 274 24.79 -8.96 -18.03
N SER A 275 23.48 -9.15 -18.17
CA SER A 275 22.66 -9.83 -17.14
C SER A 275 23.04 -11.30 -17.05
N ILE A 276 22.99 -11.84 -15.83
CA ILE A 276 23.08 -13.27 -15.57
C ILE A 276 21.84 -13.95 -16.12
N PRO A 277 21.95 -15.12 -16.76
CA PRO A 277 20.81 -15.83 -17.30
C PRO A 277 19.91 -16.37 -16.16
N ILE A 278 18.61 -16.14 -16.30
CA ILE A 278 17.60 -16.61 -15.37
C ILE A 278 16.84 -17.78 -15.99
N SER A 279 16.69 -18.88 -15.23
CA SER A 279 15.90 -20.04 -15.62
C SER A 279 15.02 -20.49 -14.47
N PHE A 280 13.77 -20.82 -14.75
CA PHE A 280 12.80 -21.35 -13.80
C PHE A 280 11.69 -22.10 -14.52
N ASP A 281 10.93 -22.91 -13.76
CA ASP A 281 9.76 -23.63 -14.23
C ASP A 281 8.52 -23.24 -13.40
N LEU A 282 7.34 -23.36 -14.01
CA LEU A 282 6.03 -23.21 -13.39
C LEU A 282 5.20 -24.44 -13.71
N ARG A 283 4.54 -25.01 -12.71
CA ARG A 283 3.70 -26.19 -12.84
C ARG A 283 2.23 -25.83 -12.92
N LYS A 284 1.39 -26.76 -13.38
CA LYS A 284 -0.05 -26.60 -13.35
C LYS A 284 -0.56 -26.59 -11.91
N LYS A 285 -1.53 -25.72 -11.62
CA LYS A 285 -2.12 -25.51 -10.30
C LYS A 285 -1.14 -24.95 -9.25
N GLU A 286 0.05 -24.55 -9.66
CA GLU A 286 1.05 -23.97 -8.78
C GLU A 286 0.88 -22.47 -8.65
N ILE A 287 1.16 -21.96 -7.45
CA ILE A 287 1.44 -20.55 -7.18
C ILE A 287 2.95 -20.44 -6.89
N LEU A 288 3.70 -19.93 -7.87
CA LEU A 288 5.14 -19.68 -7.76
C LEU A 288 5.38 -18.24 -7.31
N GLY A 289 5.99 -18.07 -6.14
CA GLY A 289 6.37 -16.77 -5.61
C GLY A 289 7.72 -16.29 -6.14
N PHE A 290 7.86 -15.00 -6.39
CA PHE A 290 9.17 -14.35 -6.57
C PHE A 290 9.38 -13.36 -5.44
N TYR A 291 10.45 -13.55 -4.67
CA TYR A 291 10.79 -12.69 -3.55
C TYR A 291 12.24 -12.19 -3.64
N GLY A 292 12.49 -11.02 -3.08
CA GLY A 292 13.80 -10.36 -3.00
C GLY A 292 13.63 -8.89 -2.59
N LEU A 293 14.70 -8.23 -2.21
CA LEU A 293 14.68 -6.82 -1.85
C LEU A 293 14.28 -5.93 -3.03
N ILE A 294 13.91 -4.69 -2.73
CA ILE A 294 13.57 -3.68 -3.76
C ILE A 294 14.78 -3.53 -4.71
N GLY A 295 14.51 -3.57 -6.01
CA GLY A 295 15.57 -3.54 -7.02
C GLY A 295 16.17 -4.91 -7.37
N ALA A 296 15.66 -6.01 -6.81
CA ALA A 296 16.14 -7.36 -7.14
C ALA A 296 15.87 -7.81 -8.58
N GLY A 297 15.15 -7.01 -9.38
CA GLY A 297 14.90 -7.29 -10.81
C GLY A 297 13.71 -8.19 -11.10
N ARG A 298 12.83 -8.43 -10.11
CA ARG A 298 11.67 -9.35 -10.23
C ARG A 298 10.68 -8.91 -11.32
N SER A 299 10.16 -7.68 -11.19
CA SER A 299 9.17 -7.12 -12.13
C SER A 299 9.75 -6.90 -13.52
N GLU A 300 10.99 -6.44 -13.61
CA GLU A 300 11.71 -6.23 -14.87
C GLU A 300 11.86 -7.56 -15.63
N MET A 301 12.23 -8.63 -14.95
CA MET A 301 12.38 -9.96 -15.52
C MET A 301 11.05 -10.49 -16.08
N LEU A 302 9.97 -10.39 -15.32
CA LEU A 302 8.63 -10.84 -15.74
C LEU A 302 8.08 -10.00 -16.89
N ARG A 303 8.30 -8.68 -16.89
CA ARG A 303 7.93 -7.80 -18.01
C ARG A 303 8.70 -8.12 -19.27
N ALA A 304 10.01 -8.39 -19.16
CA ALA A 304 10.83 -8.82 -20.29
C ALA A 304 10.38 -10.19 -20.84
N MET A 305 10.03 -11.14 -19.97
CA MET A 305 9.46 -12.44 -20.36
C MET A 305 8.17 -12.28 -21.16
N CYS A 306 7.29 -11.36 -20.74
CA CYS A 306 6.03 -11.08 -21.39
C CYS A 306 6.15 -10.19 -22.65
N GLY A 307 7.34 -9.71 -23.01
CA GLY A 307 7.54 -8.81 -24.13
C GLY A 307 6.96 -7.41 -23.90
N ILE A 308 6.79 -6.99 -22.66
CA ILE A 308 6.45 -5.61 -22.26
C ILE A 308 7.74 -4.77 -22.35
N ASP A 309 8.81 -5.26 -21.74
CA ASP A 309 10.15 -4.70 -21.86
C ASP A 309 10.99 -5.52 -22.85
N PRO A 310 11.97 -4.91 -23.52
CA PRO A 310 12.88 -5.64 -24.40
C PRO A 310 13.73 -6.64 -23.59
N ARG A 311 14.00 -7.80 -24.17
CA ARG A 311 14.95 -8.80 -23.64
C ARG A 311 16.09 -9.04 -24.62
N PHE A 312 17.26 -9.34 -24.08
CA PHE A 312 18.44 -9.65 -24.89
C PHE A 312 18.38 -11.06 -25.47
N SER A 313 18.06 -12.07 -24.62
CA SER A 313 17.99 -13.48 -25.03
C SER A 313 17.09 -14.28 -24.08
N GLY A 314 16.89 -15.54 -24.38
CA GLY A 314 16.17 -16.50 -23.57
C GLY A 314 14.91 -17.02 -24.24
N ASP A 315 14.53 -18.22 -23.84
CA ASP A 315 13.42 -18.96 -24.42
C ASP A 315 12.32 -19.17 -23.38
N VAL A 316 11.08 -19.08 -23.82
CA VAL A 316 9.88 -19.37 -23.02
C VAL A 316 9.16 -20.53 -23.69
N TRP A 317 8.96 -21.59 -22.93
CA TRP A 317 8.23 -22.79 -23.34
C TRP A 317 6.90 -22.84 -22.60
N LEU A 318 5.83 -23.16 -23.29
CA LEU A 318 4.51 -23.32 -22.71
C LEU A 318 3.91 -24.65 -23.19
N GLU A 319 3.51 -25.51 -22.25
CA GLU A 319 3.00 -26.87 -22.54
C GLU A 319 3.94 -27.66 -23.48
N GLY A 320 5.24 -27.56 -23.25
CA GLY A 320 6.27 -28.24 -24.03
C GLY A 320 6.57 -27.62 -25.41
N GLN A 321 5.90 -26.52 -25.79
CA GLN A 321 6.12 -25.83 -27.06
C GLN A 321 6.85 -24.50 -26.85
N LYS A 322 7.90 -24.29 -27.68
CA LYS A 322 8.63 -23.02 -27.66
C LYS A 322 7.74 -21.88 -28.18
N THR A 323 7.65 -20.80 -27.42
CA THR A 323 6.87 -19.62 -27.79
C THR A 323 7.73 -18.57 -28.50
N THR A 324 7.10 -17.71 -29.31
CA THR A 324 7.76 -16.53 -29.88
C THR A 324 7.06 -15.28 -29.38
N ILE A 325 7.51 -14.77 -28.22
CA ILE A 325 6.95 -13.59 -27.58
C ILE A 325 7.87 -12.39 -27.89
N ARG A 326 7.40 -11.46 -28.72
CA ARG A 326 8.09 -10.21 -29.06
C ARG A 326 7.36 -8.98 -28.52
N SER A 327 6.10 -9.14 -28.12
CA SER A 327 5.25 -8.11 -27.58
C SER A 327 4.28 -8.70 -26.56
N TYR A 328 3.70 -7.86 -25.72
CA TYR A 328 2.66 -8.30 -24.78
C TYR A 328 1.43 -8.90 -25.49
N GLN A 329 1.13 -8.43 -26.70
CA GLN A 329 0.07 -9.04 -27.52
C GLN A 329 0.38 -10.50 -27.86
N ASP A 330 1.64 -10.86 -28.10
CA ASP A 330 2.02 -12.24 -28.34
C ASP A 330 1.88 -13.08 -27.06
N ALA A 331 2.29 -12.56 -25.90
CA ALA A 331 2.08 -13.22 -24.61
C ALA A 331 0.58 -13.54 -24.38
N LEU A 332 -0.29 -12.56 -24.63
CA LEU A 332 -1.75 -12.76 -24.53
C LEU A 332 -2.28 -13.84 -25.47
N LYS A 333 -1.74 -13.96 -26.71
CA LYS A 333 -2.14 -15.02 -27.65
C LYS A 333 -1.77 -16.42 -27.14
N TYR A 334 -0.62 -16.56 -26.49
CA TYR A 334 -0.18 -17.80 -25.85
C TYR A 334 -0.93 -18.09 -24.55
N GLY A 335 -1.73 -17.15 -24.02
CA GLY A 335 -2.47 -17.32 -22.79
C GLY A 335 -1.65 -16.93 -21.55
N ILE A 336 -0.66 -16.04 -21.70
CA ILE A 336 0.09 -15.44 -20.58
C ILE A 336 -0.47 -14.04 -20.34
N SER A 337 -1.00 -13.79 -19.14
CA SER A 337 -1.56 -12.51 -18.73
C SER A 337 -0.79 -11.92 -17.57
N TYR A 338 -0.57 -10.60 -17.58
CA TYR A 338 0.24 -9.87 -16.62
C TYR A 338 -0.57 -8.74 -15.97
N LEU A 339 -0.58 -8.73 -14.65
CA LEU A 339 -1.11 -7.65 -13.82
C LEU A 339 0.07 -6.84 -13.30
N THR A 340 0.08 -5.53 -13.55
CA THR A 340 1.19 -4.62 -13.25
C THR A 340 1.20 -4.15 -11.81
N GLU A 341 2.39 -3.87 -11.28
CA GLU A 341 2.63 -3.32 -9.94
C GLU A 341 1.93 -1.97 -9.72
N ASP A 342 2.14 -1.01 -10.62
CA ASP A 342 1.55 0.33 -10.48
C ASP A 342 0.16 0.39 -11.09
N ARG A 343 -0.84 0.10 -10.24
CA ARG A 343 -2.25 0.16 -10.61
C ARG A 343 -2.64 1.50 -11.22
N LYS A 344 -2.21 2.62 -10.61
CA LYS A 344 -2.66 3.96 -10.99
C LYS A 344 -2.03 4.45 -12.29
N LYS A 345 -0.74 4.19 -12.52
CA LYS A 345 -0.01 4.70 -13.69
C LYS A 345 -0.14 3.80 -14.91
N THR A 346 -0.06 2.47 -14.69
CA THR A 346 0.03 1.50 -15.78
C THR A 346 -1.11 0.49 -15.81
N GLY A 347 -1.86 0.36 -14.70
CA GLY A 347 -2.93 -0.62 -14.58
C GLY A 347 -4.26 -0.13 -15.12
N ILE A 348 -4.84 0.94 -14.58
CA ILE A 348 -6.18 1.40 -14.92
C ILE A 348 -6.18 2.52 -15.97
N PHE A 349 -7.32 2.66 -16.66
CA PHE A 349 -7.65 3.84 -17.45
C PHE A 349 -8.65 4.68 -16.66
N PRO A 350 -8.22 5.70 -15.89
CA PRO A 350 -9.04 6.35 -14.85
C PRO A 350 -10.32 6.99 -15.38
N SER A 351 -10.27 7.54 -16.59
CA SER A 351 -11.41 8.20 -17.25
C SER A 351 -12.39 7.22 -17.90
N LEU A 352 -12.03 5.95 -18.03
CA LEU A 352 -12.89 4.93 -18.65
C LEU A 352 -13.75 4.23 -17.61
N SER A 353 -14.90 3.71 -18.07
CA SER A 353 -15.81 2.92 -17.24
C SER A 353 -15.21 1.60 -16.76
N VAL A 354 -15.81 1.00 -15.75
CA VAL A 354 -15.49 -0.35 -15.27
C VAL A 354 -15.54 -1.36 -16.42
N CYS A 355 -16.61 -1.33 -17.22
CA CYS A 355 -16.78 -2.18 -18.40
C CYS A 355 -15.59 -2.07 -19.36
N LYS A 356 -15.24 -0.84 -19.78
CA LYS A 356 -14.12 -0.59 -20.70
C LYS A 356 -12.80 -1.04 -20.12
N ASN A 357 -12.59 -0.85 -18.81
CA ASN A 357 -11.39 -1.35 -18.13
C ASN A 357 -11.31 -2.88 -18.12
N ILE A 358 -12.42 -3.59 -18.02
CA ILE A 358 -12.43 -5.06 -18.03
C ILE A 358 -12.11 -5.62 -19.42
N TYR A 359 -12.67 -5.07 -20.50
CA TYR A 359 -12.54 -5.69 -21.81
C TYR A 359 -11.36 -5.22 -22.67
N VAL A 360 -10.61 -4.17 -22.26
CA VAL A 360 -9.52 -3.61 -23.07
C VAL A 360 -8.48 -4.66 -23.51
N SER A 361 -8.16 -5.66 -22.68
CA SER A 361 -7.23 -6.74 -23.05
C SER A 361 -7.78 -7.64 -24.18
N ASN A 362 -9.08 -7.73 -24.32
CA ASN A 362 -9.71 -8.52 -25.38
C ASN A 362 -9.67 -7.83 -26.73
N MET A 363 -9.58 -6.50 -26.75
CA MET A 363 -9.41 -5.74 -28.00
C MET A 363 -8.15 -6.18 -28.77
N CYS A 364 -7.10 -6.57 -28.06
CA CYS A 364 -5.86 -7.07 -28.66
C CYS A 364 -6.01 -8.42 -29.38
N LYS A 365 -7.04 -9.20 -29.04
CA LYS A 365 -7.32 -10.51 -29.67
C LYS A 365 -8.31 -10.43 -30.82
N GLN A 366 -9.09 -9.36 -30.93
CA GLN A 366 -10.13 -9.23 -31.96
C GLN A 366 -9.53 -8.77 -33.30
N ARG A 367 -9.76 -9.58 -34.35
CA ARG A 367 -9.50 -9.22 -35.75
C ARG A 367 -10.78 -8.58 -36.31
N GLY A 368 -10.93 -7.25 -36.24
CA GLY A 368 -12.09 -6.57 -36.82
C GLY A 368 -12.30 -5.17 -36.27
N PHE A 369 -12.90 -4.30 -37.09
CA PHE A 369 -13.12 -2.89 -36.77
C PHE A 369 -14.35 -2.65 -35.88
N TRP A 370 -15.23 -3.67 -35.73
CA TRP A 370 -16.52 -3.53 -35.04
C TRP A 370 -16.55 -4.33 -33.74
N LEU A 371 -16.65 -3.62 -32.62
CA LEU A 371 -16.96 -4.20 -31.31
C LEU A 371 -18.48 -4.27 -31.15
N LYS A 372 -19.04 -5.44 -30.89
CA LYS A 372 -20.43 -5.57 -30.44
C LYS A 372 -20.50 -5.22 -28.96
N GLN A 373 -20.82 -3.96 -28.68
CA GLN A 373 -20.85 -3.41 -27.32
C GLN A 373 -21.80 -4.19 -26.39
N SER A 374 -22.96 -4.66 -26.91
CA SER A 374 -23.92 -5.46 -26.15
C SER A 374 -23.35 -6.74 -25.57
N ASP A 375 -22.47 -7.43 -26.33
CA ASP A 375 -21.87 -8.68 -25.88
C ASP A 375 -20.81 -8.44 -24.80
N GLU A 376 -20.07 -7.32 -24.89
CA GLU A 376 -19.08 -6.93 -23.91
C GLU A 376 -19.73 -6.46 -22.61
N ASP A 377 -20.86 -5.76 -22.67
CA ASP A 377 -21.62 -5.35 -21.49
C ASP A 377 -22.14 -6.55 -20.68
N VAL A 378 -22.66 -7.59 -21.35
CA VAL A 378 -23.10 -8.82 -20.70
C VAL A 378 -21.93 -9.49 -19.98
N LYS A 379 -20.82 -9.66 -20.68
CA LYS A 379 -19.60 -10.30 -20.12
C LYS A 379 -18.96 -9.46 -19.02
N ALA A 380 -19.00 -8.11 -19.12
CA ALA A 380 -18.53 -7.25 -18.05
C ALA A 380 -19.38 -7.36 -16.79
N LYS A 381 -20.72 -7.43 -16.92
CA LYS A 381 -21.62 -7.69 -15.80
C LYS A 381 -21.33 -9.03 -15.12
N GLU A 382 -21.10 -10.07 -15.92
CA GLU A 382 -20.70 -11.38 -15.41
C GLU A 382 -19.36 -11.31 -14.65
N ALA A 383 -18.34 -10.67 -15.25
CA ALA A 383 -17.03 -10.49 -14.62
C ALA A 383 -17.12 -9.71 -13.30
N VAL A 384 -17.90 -8.62 -13.25
CA VAL A 384 -18.18 -7.85 -12.02
C VAL A 384 -18.77 -8.77 -10.95
N LYS A 385 -19.72 -9.63 -11.29
CA LYS A 385 -20.33 -10.58 -10.35
C LYS A 385 -19.34 -11.67 -9.90
N VAL A 386 -18.63 -12.30 -10.82
CA VAL A 386 -17.68 -13.39 -10.55
C VAL A 386 -16.51 -12.91 -9.69
N HIS A 387 -16.04 -11.68 -9.92
CA HIS A 387 -14.92 -11.09 -9.16
C HIS A 387 -15.36 -10.25 -7.96
N ASN A 388 -16.66 -10.23 -7.66
CA ASN A 388 -17.23 -9.54 -6.49
C ASN A 388 -16.83 -8.05 -6.45
N VAL A 389 -16.89 -7.37 -7.59
CA VAL A 389 -16.57 -5.94 -7.71
C VAL A 389 -17.74 -5.11 -7.21
N LYS A 390 -17.53 -4.31 -6.15
CA LYS A 390 -18.55 -3.37 -5.64
C LYS A 390 -18.53 -2.11 -6.51
N THR A 391 -19.54 -1.97 -7.36
CA THR A 391 -19.76 -0.79 -8.23
C THR A 391 -21.24 -0.48 -8.33
N SER A 392 -21.60 0.79 -8.50
CA SER A 392 -22.97 1.23 -8.74
C SER A 392 -23.48 0.84 -10.14
N SER A 393 -22.58 0.82 -11.13
CA SER A 393 -22.84 0.45 -12.51
C SER A 393 -21.56 0.00 -13.20
N ILE A 394 -21.66 -0.81 -14.25
CA ILE A 394 -20.53 -1.12 -15.14
C ILE A 394 -20.06 0.11 -15.94
N ASP A 395 -20.92 1.12 -16.09
CA ASP A 395 -20.62 2.38 -16.78
C ASP A 395 -19.96 3.42 -15.87
N ALA A 396 -19.93 3.19 -14.56
CA ALA A 396 -19.27 4.06 -13.60
C ALA A 396 -17.76 4.19 -13.92
N PRO A 397 -17.17 5.39 -13.80
CA PRO A 397 -15.72 5.57 -13.96
C PRO A 397 -14.98 4.70 -12.95
N ILE A 398 -13.89 4.02 -13.38
CA ILE A 398 -13.11 3.18 -12.47
C ILE A 398 -12.49 3.98 -11.32
N SER A 399 -12.24 5.26 -11.52
CA SER A 399 -11.73 6.18 -10.50
C SER A 399 -12.66 6.36 -9.30
N SER A 400 -13.97 6.09 -9.46
CA SER A 400 -14.95 6.14 -8.35
C SER A 400 -14.90 4.95 -7.41
N LEU A 401 -14.16 3.89 -7.76
CA LEU A 401 -14.05 2.68 -6.97
C LEU A 401 -12.93 2.79 -5.92
N SER A 402 -13.12 2.10 -4.78
CA SER A 402 -12.03 1.87 -3.82
C SER A 402 -10.87 1.11 -4.43
N GLY A 403 -9.67 1.23 -3.84
CA GLY A 403 -8.47 0.55 -4.31
C GLY A 403 -8.64 -0.96 -4.49
N GLY A 404 -9.26 -1.64 -3.53
CA GLY A 404 -9.54 -3.08 -3.62
C GLY A 404 -10.49 -3.43 -4.77
N ASN A 405 -11.52 -2.62 -5.04
CA ASN A 405 -12.42 -2.86 -6.17
C ASN A 405 -11.74 -2.57 -7.52
N GLN A 406 -10.88 -1.54 -7.61
CA GLN A 406 -10.05 -1.32 -8.79
C GLN A 406 -9.15 -2.53 -9.08
N GLN A 407 -8.54 -3.12 -8.04
CA GLN A 407 -7.70 -4.31 -8.17
C GLN A 407 -8.50 -5.52 -8.68
N LYS A 408 -9.71 -5.73 -8.15
CA LYS A 408 -10.63 -6.79 -8.63
C LYS A 408 -10.99 -6.60 -10.10
N VAL A 409 -11.17 -5.36 -10.57
CA VAL A 409 -11.38 -5.05 -12.00
C VAL A 409 -10.15 -5.43 -12.83
N LEU A 410 -8.93 -5.17 -12.35
CA LEU A 410 -7.71 -5.55 -13.04
C LEU A 410 -7.54 -7.08 -13.14
N VAL A 411 -7.81 -7.80 -12.05
CA VAL A 411 -7.83 -9.29 -12.08
C VAL A 411 -8.88 -9.79 -13.07
N ALA A 412 -10.09 -9.21 -13.05
CA ALA A 412 -11.14 -9.54 -14.00
C ALA A 412 -10.70 -9.30 -15.45
N ARG A 413 -9.99 -8.21 -15.74
CA ARG A 413 -9.37 -7.93 -17.05
C ARG A 413 -8.40 -9.04 -17.46
N CYS A 414 -7.50 -9.44 -16.56
CA CYS A 414 -6.53 -10.50 -16.84
C CYS A 414 -7.21 -11.83 -17.15
N MET A 415 -8.32 -12.14 -16.46
CA MET A 415 -9.09 -13.37 -16.68
C MET A 415 -9.89 -13.38 -17.99
N ARG A 416 -10.20 -12.21 -18.57
CA ARG A 416 -10.95 -12.10 -19.83
C ARG A 416 -10.27 -12.76 -21.03
N VAL A 417 -8.96 -12.97 -20.96
CA VAL A 417 -8.19 -13.61 -22.04
C VAL A 417 -8.08 -15.13 -21.86
N ASN A 418 -8.74 -15.71 -20.85
CA ASN A 418 -8.64 -17.11 -20.46
C ASN A 418 -7.18 -17.56 -20.35
N PRO A 419 -6.43 -17.01 -19.37
CA PRO A 419 -5.01 -17.27 -19.28
C PRO A 419 -4.73 -18.71 -18.85
N LYS A 420 -3.64 -19.29 -19.39
CA LYS A 420 -3.01 -20.51 -18.88
C LYS A 420 -2.03 -20.15 -17.76
N VAL A 421 -1.36 -19.00 -17.90
CA VAL A 421 -0.44 -18.44 -16.92
C VAL A 421 -0.90 -17.04 -16.55
N LEU A 422 -1.06 -16.80 -15.25
CA LEU A 422 -1.43 -15.49 -14.68
C LEU A 422 -0.28 -14.97 -13.83
N ILE A 423 0.27 -13.82 -14.21
CA ILE A 423 1.32 -13.15 -13.48
C ILE A 423 0.72 -11.97 -12.72
N LEU A 424 0.94 -11.94 -11.43
CA LEU A 424 0.42 -10.95 -10.50
C LEU A 424 1.59 -10.22 -9.83
N ASP A 425 1.85 -9.00 -10.27
CA ASP A 425 2.92 -8.17 -9.73
C ASP A 425 2.34 -7.22 -8.67
N GLU A 426 2.73 -7.42 -7.41
CA GLU A 426 2.23 -6.71 -6.23
C GLU A 426 0.67 -6.64 -6.17
N PRO A 427 -0.05 -7.79 -6.25
CA PRO A 427 -1.50 -7.80 -6.42
C PRO A 427 -2.27 -7.18 -5.26
N THR A 428 -1.67 -7.08 -4.10
CA THR A 428 -2.31 -6.60 -2.86
C THR A 428 -1.79 -5.26 -2.37
N ARG A 429 -0.92 -4.62 -3.16
CA ARG A 429 -0.32 -3.33 -2.78
C ARG A 429 -1.36 -2.21 -2.69
N GLY A 430 -1.41 -1.53 -1.54
CA GLY A 430 -2.28 -0.38 -1.32
C GLY A 430 -3.77 -0.72 -1.28
N ILE A 431 -4.12 -1.91 -0.80
CA ILE A 431 -5.49 -2.33 -0.51
C ILE A 431 -5.62 -2.78 0.94
N ASP A 432 -6.82 -2.75 1.45
CA ASP A 432 -7.13 -3.15 2.83
C ASP A 432 -7.02 -4.66 3.07
N VAL A 433 -6.94 -5.06 4.34
CA VAL A 433 -6.70 -6.45 4.76
C VAL A 433 -7.77 -7.42 4.26
N ASN A 434 -9.05 -7.02 4.26
CA ASN A 434 -10.13 -7.87 3.76
C ASN A 434 -10.04 -8.07 2.26
N ALA A 435 -9.77 -6.99 1.51
CA ALA A 435 -9.58 -7.08 0.08
C ALA A 435 -8.36 -7.96 -0.28
N LYS A 436 -7.28 -7.94 0.54
CA LYS A 436 -6.15 -8.87 0.39
C LYS A 436 -6.60 -10.32 0.54
N ALA A 437 -7.29 -10.65 1.65
CA ALA A 437 -7.78 -12.01 1.90
C ALA A 437 -8.71 -12.52 0.78
N GLU A 438 -9.59 -11.66 0.26
CA GLU A 438 -10.46 -12.02 -0.88
C GLU A 438 -9.64 -12.31 -2.15
N ILE A 439 -8.59 -11.52 -2.42
CA ILE A 439 -7.70 -11.75 -3.57
C ILE A 439 -6.93 -13.06 -3.38
N HIS A 440 -6.38 -13.33 -2.19
CA HIS A 440 -5.65 -14.58 -1.90
C HIS A 440 -6.52 -15.81 -2.14
N LYS A 441 -7.76 -15.82 -1.61
CA LYS A 441 -8.74 -16.90 -1.86
C LYS A 441 -9.04 -17.06 -3.35
N LYS A 442 -9.20 -15.94 -4.06
CA LYS A 442 -9.47 -15.96 -5.50
C LYS A 442 -8.28 -16.50 -6.30
N VAL A 443 -7.06 -16.08 -5.96
CA VAL A 443 -5.83 -16.55 -6.60
C VAL A 443 -5.68 -18.06 -6.42
N ARG A 444 -5.86 -18.59 -5.21
CA ARG A 444 -5.80 -20.04 -4.96
C ARG A 444 -6.88 -20.78 -5.74
N ALA A 445 -8.11 -20.30 -5.75
CA ALA A 445 -9.19 -20.92 -6.53
C ALA A 445 -8.93 -20.93 -8.05
N LEU A 446 -8.22 -19.92 -8.58
CA LEU A 446 -7.79 -19.90 -9.97
C LEU A 446 -6.68 -20.91 -10.25
N ALA A 447 -5.72 -21.05 -9.33
CA ALA A 447 -4.68 -22.08 -9.44
C ALA A 447 -5.29 -23.48 -9.48
N GLU A 448 -6.25 -23.79 -8.61
CA GLU A 448 -6.92 -25.08 -8.59
C GLU A 448 -7.73 -25.41 -9.86
N GLN A 449 -8.13 -24.38 -10.61
CA GLN A 449 -8.74 -24.55 -11.93
C GLN A 449 -7.72 -24.93 -13.03
N GLY A 450 -6.44 -25.09 -12.68
CA GLY A 450 -5.37 -25.51 -13.60
C GLY A 450 -4.53 -24.37 -14.15
N ILE A 451 -4.76 -23.13 -13.71
CA ILE A 451 -3.95 -21.96 -14.10
C ILE A 451 -2.66 -21.99 -13.31
N GLY A 452 -1.49 -21.86 -13.99
CA GLY A 452 -0.23 -21.59 -13.32
C GLY A 452 -0.17 -20.12 -12.92
N ILE A 453 0.18 -19.83 -11.67
CA ILE A 453 0.20 -18.45 -11.17
C ILE A 453 1.61 -18.08 -10.74
N ILE A 454 2.07 -16.92 -11.17
CA ILE A 454 3.30 -16.28 -10.67
C ILE A 454 2.88 -15.08 -9.84
N ILE A 455 3.41 -14.97 -8.62
CA ILE A 455 3.20 -13.83 -7.74
C ILE A 455 4.53 -13.17 -7.41
N VAL A 456 4.59 -11.86 -7.58
CA VAL A 456 5.61 -11.01 -6.99
C VAL A 456 5.00 -10.25 -5.83
N SER A 457 5.61 -10.28 -4.67
CA SER A 457 5.23 -9.45 -3.53
C SER A 457 6.45 -8.98 -2.75
N SER A 458 6.38 -7.78 -2.25
CA SER A 458 7.33 -7.24 -1.26
C SER A 458 6.96 -7.64 0.18
N GLU A 459 5.75 -8.18 0.38
CA GLU A 459 5.29 -8.62 1.69
C GLU A 459 5.65 -10.10 1.91
N MET A 460 6.65 -10.36 2.75
CA MET A 460 7.11 -11.72 3.05
C MET A 460 5.98 -12.63 3.57
N PRO A 461 5.09 -12.20 4.48
CA PRO A 461 3.98 -13.04 4.94
C PRO A 461 3.04 -13.48 3.80
N GLU A 462 2.84 -12.63 2.78
CA GLU A 462 2.02 -12.98 1.61
C GLU A 462 2.66 -14.10 0.81
N ILE A 463 3.96 -13.99 0.52
CA ILE A 463 4.71 -15.00 -0.23
C ILE A 463 4.73 -16.34 0.53
N MET A 464 5.02 -16.31 1.84
CA MET A 464 5.05 -17.50 2.68
C MET A 464 3.69 -18.21 2.78
N GLY A 465 2.62 -17.41 2.95
CA GLY A 465 1.28 -17.95 3.18
C GLY A 465 0.55 -18.42 1.92
N LEU A 466 0.91 -17.87 0.75
CA LEU A 466 0.16 -18.12 -0.47
C LEU A 466 0.89 -19.00 -1.48
N CYS A 467 2.24 -18.95 -1.54
CA CYS A 467 3.00 -19.61 -2.59
C CYS A 467 3.37 -21.06 -2.22
N ASP A 468 3.37 -21.92 -3.22
CA ASP A 468 3.75 -23.33 -3.09
C ASP A 468 5.28 -23.50 -3.17
N ARG A 469 5.95 -22.70 -4.04
CA ARG A 469 7.41 -22.54 -4.12
C ARG A 469 7.77 -21.06 -4.22
N ILE A 470 8.97 -20.70 -3.79
CA ILE A 470 9.46 -19.32 -3.82
C ILE A 470 10.82 -19.27 -4.51
N VAL A 471 10.90 -18.50 -5.59
CA VAL A 471 12.16 -18.16 -6.26
C VAL A 471 12.73 -16.91 -5.59
N MET A 472 13.92 -17.06 -5.01
CA MET A 472 14.64 -15.99 -4.34
C MET A 472 15.51 -15.24 -5.33
N MET A 473 15.30 -13.91 -5.43
CA MET A 473 16.06 -13.06 -6.34
C MET A 473 16.87 -11.99 -5.60
N LYS A 474 18.07 -11.74 -6.09
CA LYS A 474 18.94 -10.66 -5.64
C LYS A 474 19.76 -10.13 -6.82
N ASP A 475 19.81 -8.81 -7.00
CA ASP A 475 20.62 -8.11 -8.01
C ASP A 475 20.43 -8.68 -9.44
N GLY A 476 19.20 -9.07 -9.80
CA GLY A 476 18.87 -9.65 -11.10
C GLY A 476 19.25 -11.11 -11.28
N GLU A 477 19.55 -11.84 -10.21
CA GLU A 477 19.94 -13.26 -10.21
C GLU A 477 18.97 -14.09 -9.38
N VAL A 478 18.74 -15.35 -9.76
CA VAL A 478 18.10 -16.34 -8.92
C VAL A 478 19.15 -16.91 -7.95
N ARG A 479 18.91 -16.78 -6.66
CA ARG A 479 19.80 -17.25 -5.59
C ARG A 479 19.39 -18.62 -5.05
N GLY A 480 18.17 -19.03 -5.25
CA GLY A 480 17.63 -20.31 -4.84
C GLY A 480 16.14 -20.41 -5.04
N VAL A 481 15.62 -21.62 -4.85
CA VAL A 481 14.18 -21.90 -4.87
C VAL A 481 13.86 -22.61 -3.57
N LEU A 482 12.96 -22.03 -2.77
CA LEU A 482 12.49 -22.60 -1.51
C LEU A 482 11.20 -23.39 -1.74
N THR A 483 11.10 -24.54 -1.10
CA THR A 483 9.96 -25.45 -1.19
C THR A 483 9.51 -25.88 0.20
N ASP A 484 8.23 -26.12 0.39
CA ASP A 484 7.63 -26.71 1.58
C ASP A 484 8.24 -26.23 2.92
N GLU A 485 8.96 -27.10 3.63
CA GLU A 485 9.57 -26.82 4.94
C GLU A 485 10.68 -25.76 4.89
N GLU A 486 11.25 -25.50 3.70
CA GLU A 486 12.27 -24.46 3.54
C GLU A 486 11.67 -23.04 3.54
N ILE A 487 10.34 -22.91 3.39
CA ILE A 487 9.62 -21.62 3.39
C ILE A 487 9.48 -21.14 4.84
N GLU A 488 10.59 -20.69 5.39
CA GLU A 488 10.69 -20.05 6.70
C GLU A 488 11.26 -18.64 6.59
N GLU A 489 10.84 -17.75 7.47
CA GLU A 489 11.27 -16.35 7.49
C GLU A 489 12.79 -16.20 7.49
N HIS A 490 13.48 -17.01 8.31
CA HIS A 490 14.92 -17.01 8.41
C HIS A 490 15.62 -17.32 7.08
N ASN A 491 15.17 -18.36 6.37
CA ASN A 491 15.72 -18.76 5.08
C ASN A 491 15.49 -17.66 4.04
N ILE A 492 14.28 -17.12 3.97
CA ILE A 492 13.92 -16.04 3.04
C ILE A 492 14.85 -14.83 3.24
N ILE A 493 15.08 -14.42 4.49
CA ILE A 493 15.96 -13.28 4.81
C ILE A 493 17.41 -13.60 4.39
N GLN A 494 17.91 -14.81 4.66
CA GLN A 494 19.28 -15.19 4.29
C GLN A 494 19.52 -15.12 2.78
N TYR A 495 18.58 -15.64 1.98
CA TYR A 495 18.67 -15.57 0.51
C TYR A 495 18.52 -14.12 -0.01
N ALA A 496 17.58 -13.35 0.52
CA ALA A 496 17.36 -11.98 0.10
C ALA A 496 18.55 -11.06 0.41
N THR A 497 19.21 -11.26 1.56
CA THR A 497 20.40 -10.47 1.95
C THR A 497 21.71 -11.04 1.37
N GLY A 498 21.70 -12.27 0.87
CA GLY A 498 22.88 -12.94 0.30
C GLY A 498 23.89 -13.40 1.37
N THR A 499 23.45 -13.66 2.59
CA THR A 499 24.27 -14.21 3.68
C THR A 499 24.39 -15.72 3.64
N ASN A 500 23.61 -16.40 2.81
CA ASN A 500 23.82 -17.82 2.51
C ASN A 500 25.12 -17.99 1.73
N LYS A 501 26.06 -18.74 2.29
CA LYS A 501 27.17 -19.31 1.52
C LYS A 501 26.57 -20.40 0.62
N VAL A 502 26.57 -20.16 -0.70
CA VAL A 502 26.35 -21.20 -1.71
C VAL A 502 27.46 -22.24 -1.60
#